data_f77942a26e3c5eb16152ca405347fc6a
#
_entry.id   f77942a26e3c5eb16152ca405347fc6a
#
_cell.length_a   1.000
_cell.length_b   1.000
_cell.length_c   1.000
_cell.angle_alpha   90.00
_cell.angle_beta   90.00
_cell.angle_gamma   90.00
#
_symmetry.space_group_name_H-M   'P 1'
#
loop_
_entity.id
_entity.type
_entity.pdbx_description
1 polymer ?
#
loop_
_entity_poly.entity_id
_entity_poly.type
_entity_poly.pdbx_seq_one_letter_code
_entity_poly.pdbx_strand_id
1 'polypeptide(L)'
;MDFSSKIAINKGWSDDKKYCVTDHKQQKYFLCVSDKEKLDSKKFEFDMMEKVASLGVPMCKPISIELCGDEVHSLHEWIDGKDARETILTVSKEQQYTYGVEAGNILRKIHSLPVTEDREDWEPFYNRKIDDKIKKYKECPVQYENGQIFIDYLNANREWLKDRPQVFQHGDYHIGNFMIGEDRKIYVIDFDRFDLGDPWEEFNRIVWSAQVSPSFASGMIDGYFDDKVPDLFWKLLAIYILTNIVGALPWALPYGSEEIAVMQNQAKEILEWYEDMSQIIPSWYLNKKTAE
;
A
#
# COMPACT_ATOMS: atom_id res chain seq x y z
N MET A 1 12.33 16.24 24.02
CA MET A 1 11.52 17.33 23.42
C MET A 1 10.45 17.74 24.43
N ASP A 2 10.16 19.03 24.53
CA ASP A 2 9.12 19.56 25.44
C ASP A 2 7.93 20.05 24.60
N PHE A 3 6.74 19.48 24.85
CA PHE A 3 5.51 19.78 24.12
C PHE A 3 4.47 20.36 25.06
N SER A 4 3.72 21.36 24.61
CA SER A 4 2.62 21.98 25.34
C SER A 4 1.39 21.07 25.40
N SER A 5 1.21 20.17 24.43
CA SER A 5 0.15 19.16 24.42
C SER A 5 0.58 17.86 23.74
N LYS A 6 -0.05 16.74 24.15
CA LYS A 6 0.17 15.41 23.58
C LYS A 6 -1.18 14.67 23.57
N ILE A 7 -1.74 14.43 22.37
CA ILE A 7 -3.04 13.79 22.17
C ILE A 7 -2.82 12.46 21.46
N ALA A 8 -3.28 11.36 22.03
CA ALA A 8 -3.13 10.03 21.46
C ALA A 8 -3.97 9.85 20.17
N ILE A 9 -3.39 9.14 19.18
CA ILE A 9 -4.04 8.75 17.94
C ILE A 9 -4.23 7.23 17.98
N ASN A 10 -5.48 6.80 18.14
CA ASN A 10 -5.85 5.39 18.24
C ASN A 10 -6.28 4.86 16.86
N LYS A 11 -5.40 4.93 15.87
CA LYS A 11 -5.62 4.41 14.50
C LYS A 11 -4.42 3.56 14.05
N GLY A 12 -4.69 2.53 13.24
CA GLY A 12 -3.69 1.64 12.64
C GLY A 12 -3.49 0.35 13.42
N TRP A 13 -2.72 -0.56 12.83
CA TRP A 13 -2.46 -1.93 13.33
C TRP A 13 -1.10 -2.09 14.02
N SER A 14 -0.30 -1.03 14.06
CA SER A 14 1.01 -1.03 14.68
C SER A 14 0.90 -1.00 16.20
N ASP A 15 1.78 -1.72 16.91
CA ASP A 15 1.93 -1.65 18.36
C ASP A 15 2.56 -0.34 18.84
N ASP A 16 3.06 0.48 17.92
CA ASP A 16 3.67 1.77 18.24
C ASP A 16 2.62 2.78 18.69
N LYS A 17 2.92 3.55 19.73
CA LYS A 17 2.05 4.60 20.23
C LYS A 17 2.19 5.83 19.33
N LYS A 18 1.07 6.35 18.84
CA LYS A 18 1.01 7.49 17.91
C LYS A 18 0.35 8.69 18.59
N TYR A 19 0.91 9.90 18.39
CA TYR A 19 0.41 11.11 19.02
C TYR A 19 0.44 12.31 18.06
N CYS A 20 -0.57 13.17 18.19
CA CYS A 20 -0.48 14.57 17.79
C CYS A 20 0.15 15.35 18.94
N VAL A 21 1.29 15.96 18.74
CA VAL A 21 1.95 16.80 19.75
C VAL A 21 2.02 18.25 19.25
N THR A 22 1.92 19.20 20.18
CA THR A 22 1.97 20.64 19.86
C THR A 22 3.10 21.28 20.66
N ASP A 23 3.93 22.08 20.02
CA ASP A 23 4.98 22.84 20.70
C ASP A 23 4.43 24.11 21.37
N HIS A 24 5.29 24.86 22.05
CA HIS A 24 4.91 26.12 22.69
C HIS A 24 4.57 27.25 21.70
N LYS A 25 4.88 27.07 20.41
CA LYS A 25 4.52 28.01 19.33
C LYS A 25 3.23 27.61 18.62
N GLN A 26 2.49 26.62 19.16
CA GLN A 26 1.26 26.06 18.58
C GLN A 26 1.47 25.31 17.26
N GLN A 27 2.71 24.93 16.94
CA GLN A 27 2.99 24.07 15.79
C GLN A 27 2.71 22.61 16.16
N LYS A 28 1.97 21.90 15.31
CA LYS A 28 1.65 20.47 15.46
C LYS A 28 2.70 19.61 14.79
N TYR A 29 2.90 18.42 15.37
CA TYR A 29 3.77 17.37 14.84
C TYR A 29 3.12 15.99 15.07
N PHE A 30 3.53 15.02 14.28
CA PHE A 30 3.23 13.62 14.50
C PHE A 30 4.40 12.96 15.23
N LEU A 31 4.13 12.38 16.40
CA LEU A 31 5.11 11.67 17.21
C LEU A 31 4.74 10.18 17.25
N CYS A 32 5.65 9.34 16.76
CA CYS A 32 5.61 7.89 16.92
C CYS A 32 6.55 7.47 18.05
N VAL A 33 6.07 6.61 18.95
CA VAL A 33 6.83 6.10 20.09
C VAL A 33 6.83 4.57 20.02
N SER A 34 8.02 4.00 19.90
CA SER A 34 8.27 2.57 19.79
C SER A 34 9.17 2.09 20.92
N ASP A 35 9.24 0.78 21.18
CA ASP A 35 10.17 0.20 22.13
C ASP A 35 11.64 0.35 21.65
N LYS A 36 12.58 0.44 22.60
CA LYS A 36 14.01 0.64 22.29
C LYS A 36 14.62 -0.48 21.43
N GLU A 37 14.09 -1.68 21.53
CA GLU A 37 14.53 -2.82 20.72
C GLU A 37 14.33 -2.61 19.23
N LYS A 38 13.43 -1.69 18.85
CA LYS A 38 13.16 -1.30 17.46
C LYS A 38 14.07 -0.16 16.96
N LEU A 39 15.05 0.31 17.75
CA LEU A 39 15.85 1.51 17.41
C LEU A 39 16.50 1.41 16.03
N ASP A 40 17.15 0.30 15.71
CA ASP A 40 17.87 0.15 14.44
C ASP A 40 16.90 0.08 13.25
N SER A 41 15.80 -0.64 13.38
CA SER A 41 14.76 -0.70 12.35
C SER A 41 14.08 0.66 12.15
N LYS A 42 13.81 1.40 13.23
CA LYS A 42 13.20 2.74 13.16
C LYS A 42 14.15 3.80 12.60
N LYS A 43 15.44 3.69 12.84
CA LYS A 43 16.43 4.54 12.18
C LYS A 43 16.49 4.27 10.68
N PHE A 44 16.49 2.99 10.29
CA PHE A 44 16.50 2.63 8.89
C PHE A 44 15.22 3.11 8.17
N GLU A 45 14.03 2.94 8.78
CA GLU A 45 12.77 3.50 8.29
C GLU A 45 12.86 5.03 8.13
N PHE A 46 13.38 5.72 9.15
CA PHE A 46 13.55 7.18 9.15
C PHE A 46 14.47 7.64 8.00
N ASP A 47 15.64 7.00 7.83
CA ASP A 47 16.59 7.32 6.76
C ASP A 47 15.97 7.10 5.36
N MET A 48 15.13 6.06 5.21
CA MET A 48 14.42 5.82 3.94
C MET A 48 13.33 6.85 3.70
N MET A 49 12.60 7.28 4.74
CA MET A 49 11.63 8.36 4.63
C MET A 49 12.30 9.69 4.25
N GLU A 50 13.50 10.00 4.76
CA GLU A 50 14.27 11.19 4.35
C GLU A 50 14.61 11.13 2.85
N LYS A 51 15.02 9.97 2.33
CA LYS A 51 15.29 9.79 0.90
C LYS A 51 14.02 10.02 0.07
N VAL A 52 12.88 9.44 0.47
CA VAL A 52 11.58 9.67 -0.21
C VAL A 52 11.18 11.15 -0.16
N ALA A 53 11.32 11.79 0.99
CA ALA A 53 11.00 13.21 1.16
C ALA A 53 11.87 14.10 0.26
N SER A 54 13.15 13.74 0.05
CA SER A 54 14.07 14.47 -0.83
C SER A 54 13.64 14.49 -2.29
N LEU A 55 12.81 13.53 -2.73
CA LEU A 55 12.20 13.51 -4.07
C LEU A 55 11.02 14.49 -4.22
N GLY A 56 10.68 15.23 -3.16
CA GLY A 56 9.52 16.12 -3.15
C GLY A 56 8.18 15.37 -3.12
N VAL A 57 8.15 14.18 -2.52
CA VAL A 57 6.92 13.43 -2.25
C VAL A 57 6.13 14.13 -1.14
N PRO A 58 4.83 14.45 -1.34
CA PRO A 58 3.97 14.92 -0.28
C PRO A 58 3.75 13.81 0.76
N MET A 59 4.27 13.98 1.96
CA MET A 59 4.22 12.99 3.04
C MET A 59 4.39 13.65 4.42
N CYS A 60 4.16 12.92 5.50
CA CYS A 60 4.59 13.32 6.84
C CYS A 60 6.12 13.21 6.92
N LYS A 61 6.83 14.32 6.63
CA LYS A 61 8.29 14.29 6.54
C LYS A 61 8.94 14.01 7.89
N PRO A 62 9.98 13.17 7.93
CA PRO A 62 10.75 12.94 9.14
C PRO A 62 11.48 14.23 9.58
N ILE A 63 11.53 14.48 10.89
CA ILE A 63 12.19 15.65 11.50
C ILE A 63 13.34 15.21 12.39
N SER A 64 13.09 14.27 13.30
CA SER A 64 14.11 13.73 14.20
C SER A 64 13.75 12.36 14.72
N ILE A 65 14.77 11.58 15.05
CA ILE A 65 14.62 10.31 15.76
C ILE A 65 15.62 10.25 16.92
N GLU A 66 15.14 9.91 18.12
CA GLU A 66 15.93 9.94 19.34
C GLU A 66 15.57 8.75 20.25
N LEU A 67 16.57 8.24 20.97
CA LEU A 67 16.35 7.29 22.06
C LEU A 67 16.10 8.07 23.35
N CYS A 68 14.92 7.94 23.93
CA CYS A 68 14.49 8.60 25.16
C CYS A 68 14.23 7.55 26.26
N GLY A 69 15.24 7.21 27.04
CA GLY A 69 15.16 6.13 28.02
C GLY A 69 14.98 4.76 27.33
N ASP A 70 13.87 4.10 27.56
CA ASP A 70 13.53 2.81 26.95
C ASP A 70 12.58 2.95 25.73
N GLU A 71 12.39 4.15 25.20
CA GLU A 71 11.51 4.42 24.06
C GLU A 71 12.27 5.12 22.93
N VAL A 72 11.94 4.75 21.68
CA VAL A 72 12.38 5.45 20.47
C VAL A 72 11.31 6.46 20.09
N HIS A 73 11.67 7.73 20.05
CA HIS A 73 10.79 8.82 19.63
C HIS A 73 11.14 9.25 18.22
N SER A 74 10.22 9.06 17.26
CA SER A 74 10.32 9.54 15.89
C SER A 74 9.31 10.67 15.66
N LEU A 75 9.82 11.86 15.35
CA LEU A 75 9.03 13.06 15.14
C LEU A 75 8.93 13.38 13.65
N HIS A 76 7.72 13.71 13.20
CA HIS A 76 7.42 14.00 11.79
C HIS A 76 6.57 15.27 11.65
N GLU A 77 6.56 15.87 10.46
CA GLU A 77 5.63 16.95 10.13
C GLU A 77 4.17 16.47 10.30
N TRP A 78 3.33 17.35 10.85
CA TRP A 78 1.90 17.14 10.91
C TRP A 78 1.24 17.48 9.58
N ILE A 79 0.34 16.63 9.11
CA ILE A 79 -0.49 16.90 7.93
C ILE A 79 -1.85 17.42 8.41
N ASP A 80 -2.14 18.71 8.17
CA ASP A 80 -3.50 19.24 8.36
C ASP A 80 -4.38 18.76 7.21
N GLY A 81 -5.14 17.70 7.46
CA GLY A 81 -5.93 17.00 6.45
C GLY A 81 -6.85 15.95 7.07
N LYS A 82 -7.52 15.22 6.20
CA LYS A 82 -8.44 14.14 6.56
C LYS A 82 -8.05 12.85 5.85
N ASP A 83 -8.48 11.73 6.42
CA ASP A 83 -8.36 10.42 5.82
C ASP A 83 -8.92 10.42 4.38
N ALA A 84 -8.11 9.98 3.42
CA ALA A 84 -8.50 9.97 2.02
C ALA A 84 -9.65 8.98 1.75
N ARG A 85 -9.70 7.86 2.46
CA ARG A 85 -10.76 6.85 2.31
C ARG A 85 -12.15 7.41 2.58
N GLU A 86 -12.27 8.33 3.56
CA GLU A 86 -13.54 8.99 3.88
C GLU A 86 -13.79 10.18 2.97
N THR A 87 -12.75 11.01 2.76
CA THR A 87 -12.86 12.27 2.04
C THR A 87 -13.16 12.06 0.55
N ILE A 88 -12.60 11.00 -0.06
CA ILE A 88 -12.76 10.71 -1.49
C ILE A 88 -14.23 10.54 -1.89
N LEU A 89 -15.06 10.00 -0.98
CA LEU A 89 -16.48 9.77 -1.23
C LEU A 89 -17.31 11.07 -1.24
N THR A 90 -16.73 12.18 -0.79
CA THR A 90 -17.42 13.48 -0.72
C THR A 90 -17.19 14.37 -1.93
N VAL A 91 -16.33 13.94 -2.88
CA VAL A 91 -15.97 14.71 -4.08
C VAL A 91 -16.47 14.02 -5.36
N SER A 92 -16.50 14.77 -6.48
CA SER A 92 -16.95 14.23 -7.77
C SER A 92 -16.03 13.10 -8.27
N LYS A 93 -16.52 12.23 -9.17
CA LYS A 93 -15.72 11.15 -9.75
C LYS A 93 -14.50 11.65 -10.51
N GLU A 94 -14.60 12.80 -11.17
CA GLU A 94 -13.47 13.46 -11.85
C GLU A 94 -12.41 13.88 -10.83
N GLN A 95 -12.81 14.41 -9.67
CA GLN A 95 -11.88 14.78 -8.62
C GLN A 95 -11.27 13.54 -7.95
N GLN A 96 -12.04 12.46 -7.75
CA GLN A 96 -11.54 11.16 -7.28
C GLN A 96 -10.45 10.63 -8.23
N TYR A 97 -10.73 10.66 -9.54
CA TYR A 97 -9.76 10.27 -10.56
C TYR A 97 -8.51 11.15 -10.52
N THR A 98 -8.64 12.46 -10.39
CA THR A 98 -7.51 13.40 -10.31
C THR A 98 -6.61 13.09 -9.11
N TYR A 99 -7.18 12.82 -7.94
CA TYR A 99 -6.41 12.35 -6.78
C TYR A 99 -5.72 11.01 -7.04
N GLY A 100 -6.36 10.11 -7.76
CA GLY A 100 -5.74 8.87 -8.20
C GLY A 100 -4.51 9.13 -9.07
N VAL A 101 -4.61 10.00 -10.08
CA VAL A 101 -3.47 10.39 -10.94
C VAL A 101 -2.33 10.99 -10.11
N GLU A 102 -2.63 11.83 -9.14
CA GLU A 102 -1.62 12.35 -8.22
C GLU A 102 -0.93 11.23 -7.43
N ALA A 103 -1.71 10.29 -6.88
CA ALA A 103 -1.17 9.13 -6.16
C ALA A 103 -0.27 8.27 -7.07
N GLY A 104 -0.69 7.98 -8.31
CA GLY A 104 0.13 7.25 -9.28
C GLY A 104 1.45 7.94 -9.60
N ASN A 105 1.43 9.26 -9.78
CA ASN A 105 2.63 10.07 -10.01
C ASN A 105 3.57 10.08 -8.79
N ILE A 106 3.02 10.10 -7.58
CA ILE A 106 3.79 10.00 -6.33
C ILE A 106 4.48 8.64 -6.26
N LEU A 107 3.75 7.55 -6.52
CA LEU A 107 4.32 6.20 -6.51
C LEU A 107 5.47 6.05 -7.51
N ARG A 108 5.33 6.59 -8.71
CA ARG A 108 6.40 6.61 -9.72
C ARG A 108 7.66 7.33 -9.21
N LYS A 109 7.51 8.42 -8.44
CA LYS A 109 8.65 9.09 -7.79
C LYS A 109 9.29 8.22 -6.71
N ILE A 110 8.50 7.55 -5.86
CA ILE A 110 8.99 6.64 -4.85
C ILE A 110 9.83 5.53 -5.51
N HIS A 111 9.31 4.92 -6.58
CA HIS A 111 9.99 3.87 -7.35
C HIS A 111 11.24 4.36 -8.11
N SER A 112 11.49 5.67 -8.19
CA SER A 112 12.72 6.21 -8.77
C SER A 112 13.93 6.19 -7.82
N LEU A 113 13.73 5.84 -6.53
CA LEU A 113 14.83 5.64 -5.61
C LEU A 113 15.71 4.48 -6.07
N PRO A 114 17.02 4.69 -6.23
CA PRO A 114 17.92 3.64 -6.67
C PRO A 114 18.05 2.56 -5.61
N VAL A 115 17.97 1.31 -6.03
CA VAL A 115 18.33 0.14 -5.23
C VAL A 115 19.82 -0.12 -5.43
N THR A 116 20.58 -0.07 -4.36
CA THR A 116 22.04 -0.27 -4.37
C THR A 116 22.47 -1.66 -3.89
N GLU A 117 21.53 -2.43 -3.39
CA GLU A 117 21.76 -3.77 -2.84
C GLU A 117 21.76 -4.81 -3.95
N ASP A 118 22.74 -5.75 -3.89
CA ASP A 118 22.72 -6.95 -4.72
C ASP A 118 21.62 -7.88 -4.22
N ARG A 119 20.67 -8.22 -5.08
CA ARG A 119 19.52 -9.05 -4.73
C ARG A 119 19.35 -10.19 -5.71
N GLU A 120 18.72 -11.24 -5.21
CA GLU A 120 18.26 -12.34 -6.04
C GLU A 120 17.27 -11.85 -7.10
N ASP A 121 17.25 -12.47 -8.28
CA ASP A 121 16.27 -12.22 -9.33
C ASP A 121 14.83 -12.36 -8.82
N TRP A 122 13.95 -11.49 -9.31
CA TRP A 122 12.57 -11.45 -8.86
C TRP A 122 11.80 -12.76 -9.09
N GLU A 123 11.97 -13.40 -10.24
CA GLU A 123 11.23 -14.62 -10.60
C GLU A 123 11.44 -15.74 -9.55
N PRO A 124 12.64 -16.20 -9.22
CA PRO A 124 12.83 -17.26 -8.24
C PRO A 124 12.38 -16.85 -6.84
N PHE A 125 12.62 -15.60 -6.44
CA PHE A 125 12.14 -15.07 -5.16
C PHE A 125 10.61 -15.11 -5.07
N TYR A 126 9.92 -14.55 -6.06
CA TYR A 126 8.47 -14.43 -6.02
C TYR A 126 7.76 -15.77 -6.20
N ASN A 127 8.33 -16.68 -6.98
CA ASN A 127 7.82 -18.05 -7.10
C ASN A 127 7.81 -18.77 -5.75
N ARG A 128 8.85 -18.64 -4.94
CA ARG A 128 8.85 -19.19 -3.57
C ARG A 128 7.79 -18.52 -2.68
N LYS A 129 7.61 -17.20 -2.80
CA LYS A 129 6.54 -16.46 -2.10
C LYS A 129 5.15 -16.99 -2.46
N ILE A 130 4.89 -17.27 -3.74
CA ILE A 130 3.65 -17.89 -4.21
C ILE A 130 3.47 -19.28 -3.59
N ASP A 131 4.51 -20.14 -3.66
CA ASP A 131 4.43 -21.51 -3.15
C ASP A 131 4.17 -21.55 -1.63
N ASP A 132 4.84 -20.68 -0.86
CA ASP A 132 4.60 -20.57 0.59
C ASP A 132 3.17 -20.13 0.91
N LYS A 133 2.66 -19.14 0.19
CA LYS A 133 1.29 -18.65 0.38
C LYS A 133 0.24 -19.69 -0.01
N ILE A 134 0.41 -20.39 -1.14
CA ILE A 134 -0.47 -21.49 -1.55
C ILE A 134 -0.45 -22.60 -0.51
N LYS A 135 0.73 -22.97 0.01
CA LYS A 135 0.87 -23.98 1.06
C LYS A 135 0.08 -23.58 2.31
N LYS A 136 0.32 -22.36 2.84
CA LYS A 136 -0.39 -21.84 4.02
C LYS A 136 -1.90 -21.77 3.79
N TYR A 137 -2.34 -21.38 2.60
CA TYR A 137 -3.75 -21.37 2.25
C TYR A 137 -4.36 -22.78 2.25
N LYS A 138 -3.70 -23.78 1.67
CA LYS A 138 -4.17 -25.15 1.66
C LYS A 138 -4.26 -25.80 3.05
N GLU A 139 -3.39 -25.37 3.96
CA GLU A 139 -3.37 -25.78 5.37
C GLU A 139 -4.38 -24.99 6.22
N CYS A 140 -4.96 -23.92 5.69
CA CYS A 140 -5.92 -23.07 6.40
C CYS A 140 -7.25 -23.81 6.61
N PRO A 141 -7.83 -23.78 7.83
CA PRO A 141 -9.10 -24.46 8.13
C PRO A 141 -10.30 -23.81 7.45
N VAL A 142 -10.14 -22.60 6.91
CA VAL A 142 -11.15 -21.86 6.17
C VAL A 142 -10.66 -21.69 4.73
N GLN A 143 -11.56 -21.82 3.76
CA GLN A 143 -11.26 -21.70 2.34
C GLN A 143 -12.17 -20.64 1.70
N TYR A 144 -11.72 -20.02 0.61
CA TYR A 144 -12.57 -19.21 -0.23
C TYR A 144 -13.51 -20.08 -1.06
N GLU A 145 -14.73 -19.63 -1.28
CA GLU A 145 -15.57 -20.18 -2.32
C GLU A 145 -14.85 -19.98 -3.68
N ASN A 146 -14.70 -21.06 -4.44
CA ASN A 146 -13.96 -21.07 -5.71
C ASN A 146 -12.46 -20.70 -5.61
N GLY A 147 -11.85 -20.76 -4.43
CA GLY A 147 -10.45 -20.37 -4.23
C GLY A 147 -9.43 -21.18 -5.05
N GLN A 148 -9.80 -22.35 -5.58
CA GLN A 148 -8.96 -23.12 -6.49
C GLN A 148 -8.65 -22.36 -7.78
N ILE A 149 -9.56 -21.52 -8.27
CA ILE A 149 -9.37 -20.68 -9.47
C ILE A 149 -8.13 -19.79 -9.30
N PHE A 150 -7.91 -19.22 -8.11
CA PHE A 150 -6.72 -18.41 -7.81
C PHE A 150 -5.43 -19.22 -7.94
N ILE A 151 -5.41 -20.41 -7.39
CA ILE A 151 -4.23 -21.30 -7.41
C ILE A 151 -3.93 -21.74 -8.85
N ASP A 152 -4.94 -22.11 -9.62
CA ASP A 152 -4.79 -22.53 -11.01
C ASP A 152 -4.24 -21.40 -11.88
N TYR A 153 -4.78 -20.18 -11.71
CA TYR A 153 -4.28 -19.01 -12.43
C TYR A 153 -2.82 -18.69 -12.09
N LEU A 154 -2.48 -18.69 -10.80
CA LEU A 154 -1.10 -18.46 -10.34
C LEU A 154 -0.14 -19.49 -10.95
N ASN A 155 -0.50 -20.78 -10.92
CA ASN A 155 0.36 -21.83 -11.45
C ASN A 155 0.54 -21.78 -12.98
N ALA A 156 -0.48 -21.33 -13.70
CA ALA A 156 -0.46 -21.25 -15.15
C ALA A 156 0.34 -20.05 -15.69
N ASN A 157 0.61 -19.02 -14.87
CA ASN A 157 1.06 -17.72 -15.37
C ASN A 157 2.39 -17.22 -14.77
N ARG A 158 3.14 -18.07 -14.07
CA ARG A 158 4.40 -17.71 -13.38
C ARG A 158 5.49 -17.19 -14.31
N GLU A 159 5.45 -17.55 -15.58
CA GLU A 159 6.43 -17.13 -16.59
C GLU A 159 6.51 -15.61 -16.79
N TRP A 160 5.45 -14.88 -16.44
CA TRP A 160 5.43 -13.41 -16.55
C TRP A 160 6.26 -12.70 -15.48
N LEU A 161 6.71 -13.43 -14.45
CA LEU A 161 7.60 -12.89 -13.39
C LEU A 161 9.07 -12.75 -13.84
N LYS A 162 9.41 -13.20 -15.06
CA LYS A 162 10.76 -13.14 -15.60
C LYS A 162 11.21 -11.71 -15.86
N ASP A 163 12.50 -11.47 -15.67
CA ASP A 163 13.18 -10.22 -16.02
C ASP A 163 12.52 -8.97 -15.41
N ARG A 164 11.89 -9.11 -14.24
CA ARG A 164 11.28 -7.97 -13.57
C ARG A 164 12.33 -7.16 -12.79
N PRO A 165 12.32 -5.81 -12.98
CA PRO A 165 13.19 -4.94 -12.20
C PRO A 165 12.76 -4.94 -10.73
N GLN A 166 13.66 -4.52 -9.85
CA GLN A 166 13.34 -4.31 -8.44
C GLN A 166 13.64 -2.85 -8.07
N VAL A 167 12.72 -2.23 -7.33
CA VAL A 167 12.78 -0.84 -6.89
C VAL A 167 12.42 -0.77 -5.40
N PHE A 168 12.63 0.41 -4.81
CA PHE A 168 12.09 0.70 -3.49
C PHE A 168 10.57 0.82 -3.57
N GLN A 169 9.87 0.12 -2.69
CA GLN A 169 8.41 0.11 -2.57
C GLN A 169 7.98 0.73 -1.24
N HIS A 170 6.81 1.37 -1.22
CA HIS A 170 6.13 1.78 0.01
C HIS A 170 5.68 0.56 0.83
N GLY A 171 5.32 -0.53 0.17
CA GLY A 171 4.93 -1.82 0.75
C GLY A 171 3.48 -1.94 1.21
N ASP A 172 2.74 -0.82 1.27
CA ASP A 172 1.31 -0.80 1.64
C ASP A 172 0.54 0.35 0.94
N TYR A 173 0.71 0.49 -0.39
CA TYR A 173 0.23 1.63 -1.17
C TYR A 173 -1.22 1.48 -1.57
N HIS A 174 -2.14 1.99 -0.74
CA HIS A 174 -3.59 1.97 -1.00
C HIS A 174 -4.28 3.17 -0.32
N ILE A 175 -5.56 3.40 -0.67
CA ILE A 175 -6.32 4.59 -0.25
C ILE A 175 -6.36 4.82 1.28
N GLY A 176 -6.23 3.77 2.09
CA GLY A 176 -6.20 3.87 3.55
C GLY A 176 -4.91 4.50 4.10
N ASN A 177 -3.84 4.57 3.29
CA ASN A 177 -2.56 5.15 3.63
C ASN A 177 -2.32 6.50 2.93
N PHE A 178 -3.42 7.21 2.64
CA PHE A 178 -3.38 8.59 2.15
C PHE A 178 -4.19 9.54 3.02
N MET A 179 -3.76 10.79 3.03
CA MET A 179 -4.53 11.92 3.55
C MET A 179 -4.78 12.95 2.43
N ILE A 180 -5.93 13.61 2.49
CA ILE A 180 -6.20 14.79 1.65
C ILE A 180 -6.04 16.01 2.55
N GLY A 181 -5.02 16.82 2.26
CA GLY A 181 -4.70 18.03 2.99
C GLY A 181 -5.75 19.14 2.79
N GLU A 182 -5.75 20.13 3.68
CA GLU A 182 -6.56 21.34 3.53
C GLU A 182 -6.22 22.13 2.25
N ASP A 183 -4.97 21.97 1.75
CA ASP A 183 -4.50 22.48 0.46
C ASP A 183 -4.99 21.65 -0.74
N ARG A 184 -5.83 20.64 -0.51
CA ARG A 184 -6.42 19.74 -1.52
C ARG A 184 -5.40 18.89 -2.26
N LYS A 185 -4.22 18.63 -1.68
CA LYS A 185 -3.25 17.67 -2.19
C LYS A 185 -3.38 16.33 -1.47
N ILE A 186 -2.94 15.27 -2.16
CA ILE A 186 -2.80 13.96 -1.56
C ILE A 186 -1.43 13.82 -0.90
N TYR A 187 -1.41 13.25 0.30
CA TYR A 187 -0.22 12.97 1.11
C TYR A 187 -0.15 11.48 1.40
N VAL A 188 1.02 10.89 1.23
CA VAL A 188 1.28 9.49 1.59
C VAL A 188 1.73 9.41 3.05
N ILE A 189 1.20 8.42 3.77
CA ILE A 189 1.53 8.13 5.16
C ILE A 189 1.82 6.64 5.32
N ASP A 190 2.40 6.24 6.46
CA ASP A 190 2.57 4.84 6.89
C ASP A 190 3.62 4.06 6.07
N PHE A 191 4.88 4.46 6.21
CA PHE A 191 6.04 3.86 5.54
C PHE A 191 6.66 2.68 6.32
N ASP A 192 5.95 2.08 7.27
CA ASP A 192 6.48 1.03 8.15
C ASP A 192 6.65 -0.35 7.46
N ARG A 193 6.15 -0.49 6.23
CA ARG A 193 6.18 -1.75 5.44
C ARG A 193 6.97 -1.66 4.15
N PHE A 194 7.84 -0.64 4.02
CA PHE A 194 8.64 -0.53 2.80
C PHE A 194 9.44 -1.81 2.53
N ASP A 195 9.62 -2.13 1.24
CA ASP A 195 10.33 -3.32 0.76
C ASP A 195 11.07 -2.97 -0.55
N LEU A 196 11.77 -3.94 -1.08
CA LEU A 196 12.39 -3.88 -2.40
C LEU A 196 11.80 -4.98 -3.27
N GLY A 197 11.22 -4.60 -4.41
CA GLY A 197 10.53 -5.57 -5.28
C GLY A 197 10.16 -5.02 -6.64
N ASP A 198 9.44 -5.84 -7.42
CA ASP A 198 8.89 -5.39 -8.70
C ASP A 198 7.99 -4.16 -8.48
N PRO A 199 8.22 -3.03 -9.17
CA PRO A 199 7.41 -1.83 -9.02
C PRO A 199 5.90 -2.06 -9.22
N TRP A 200 5.54 -3.09 -9.98
CA TRP A 200 4.13 -3.38 -10.24
C TRP A 200 3.50 -4.30 -9.17
N GLU A 201 4.32 -4.97 -8.37
CA GLU A 201 3.85 -5.71 -7.20
C GLU A 201 3.23 -4.80 -6.15
N GLU A 202 3.67 -3.56 -6.05
CA GLU A 202 3.09 -2.53 -5.18
C GLU A 202 1.57 -2.35 -5.38
N PHE A 203 1.08 -2.59 -6.61
CA PHE A 203 -0.36 -2.50 -6.91
C PHE A 203 -1.19 -3.69 -6.40
N ASN A 204 -0.60 -4.67 -5.72
CA ASN A 204 -1.34 -5.82 -5.18
C ASN A 204 -2.50 -5.40 -4.24
N ARG A 205 -2.39 -4.23 -3.61
CA ARG A 205 -3.38 -3.67 -2.67
C ARG A 205 -4.36 -2.68 -3.31
N ILE A 206 -4.29 -2.50 -4.62
CA ILE A 206 -5.20 -1.59 -5.34
C ILE A 206 -6.67 -1.99 -5.18
N VAL A 207 -6.93 -3.25 -4.86
CA VAL A 207 -8.26 -3.79 -4.57
C VAL A 207 -8.97 -3.00 -3.46
N TRP A 208 -8.25 -2.60 -2.41
CA TRP A 208 -8.79 -1.75 -1.33
C TRP A 208 -9.18 -0.35 -1.82
N SER A 209 -8.43 0.19 -2.78
CA SER A 209 -8.75 1.47 -3.41
C SER A 209 -9.93 1.35 -4.37
N ALA A 210 -9.99 0.27 -5.15
CA ALA A 210 -11.07 0.00 -6.10
C ALA A 210 -12.42 -0.23 -5.39
N GLN A 211 -12.42 -0.92 -4.24
CA GLN A 211 -13.62 -1.10 -3.41
C GLN A 211 -14.21 0.24 -2.94
N VAL A 212 -13.38 1.23 -2.64
CA VAL A 212 -13.82 2.55 -2.18
C VAL A 212 -14.17 3.44 -3.37
N SER A 213 -13.31 3.50 -4.38
CA SER A 213 -13.47 4.36 -5.56
C SER A 213 -12.77 3.76 -6.79
N PRO A 214 -13.52 3.14 -7.70
CA PRO A 214 -13.00 2.74 -9.01
C PRO A 214 -12.33 3.89 -9.77
N SER A 215 -12.87 5.12 -9.67
CA SER A 215 -12.29 6.31 -10.30
C SER A 215 -10.88 6.62 -9.76
N PHE A 216 -10.71 6.58 -8.43
CA PHE A 216 -9.40 6.79 -7.80
C PHE A 216 -8.40 5.69 -8.19
N ALA A 217 -8.80 4.42 -8.13
CA ALA A 217 -7.95 3.29 -8.48
C ALA A 217 -7.51 3.34 -9.95
N SER A 218 -8.44 3.69 -10.87
CA SER A 218 -8.12 3.88 -12.30
C SER A 218 -7.14 5.03 -12.50
N GLY A 219 -7.40 6.18 -11.85
CA GLY A 219 -6.49 7.33 -11.90
C GLY A 219 -5.09 6.98 -11.39
N MET A 220 -4.97 6.13 -10.34
CA MET A 220 -3.68 5.73 -9.80
C MET A 220 -2.85 4.92 -10.82
N ILE A 221 -3.48 4.03 -11.58
CA ILE A 221 -2.81 3.31 -12.66
C ILE A 221 -2.42 4.28 -13.78
N ASP A 222 -3.36 5.09 -14.27
CA ASP A 222 -3.12 6.00 -15.39
C ASP A 222 -2.03 7.03 -15.05
N GLY A 223 -2.03 7.57 -13.83
CA GLY A 223 -1.00 8.50 -13.36
C GLY A 223 0.38 7.86 -13.24
N TYR A 224 0.45 6.60 -12.84
CA TYR A 224 1.72 5.87 -12.75
C TYR A 224 2.32 5.62 -14.14
N PHE A 225 1.50 5.28 -15.13
CA PHE A 225 1.93 4.93 -16.49
C PHE A 225 1.84 6.07 -17.51
N ASP A 226 1.44 7.27 -17.09
CA ASP A 226 1.26 8.42 -18.01
C ASP A 226 0.28 8.05 -19.15
N ASP A 227 -0.87 7.48 -18.78
CA ASP A 227 -1.93 6.98 -19.68
C ASP A 227 -1.47 5.88 -20.69
N LYS A 228 -0.30 5.25 -20.48
CA LYS A 228 0.27 4.22 -21.38
C LYS A 228 0.49 2.90 -20.65
N VAL A 229 -0.59 2.33 -20.13
CA VAL A 229 -0.54 1.08 -19.36
C VAL A 229 -0.12 -0.09 -20.25
N PRO A 230 1.00 -0.79 -19.96
CA PRO A 230 1.45 -1.94 -20.76
C PRO A 230 0.52 -3.16 -20.56
N ASP A 231 0.30 -3.94 -21.62
CA ASP A 231 -0.50 -5.18 -21.53
C ASP A 231 0.06 -6.15 -20.46
N LEU A 232 1.38 -6.24 -20.34
CA LEU A 232 2.03 -7.08 -19.33
C LEU A 232 1.67 -6.66 -17.90
N PHE A 233 1.41 -5.35 -17.65
CA PHE A 233 1.01 -4.88 -16.33
C PHE A 233 -0.26 -5.59 -15.85
N TRP A 234 -1.28 -5.70 -16.70
CA TRP A 234 -2.55 -6.33 -16.32
C TRP A 234 -2.40 -7.79 -15.95
N LYS A 235 -1.53 -8.51 -16.67
CA LYS A 235 -1.21 -9.91 -16.39
C LYS A 235 -0.52 -10.06 -15.03
N LEU A 236 0.47 -9.21 -14.77
CA LEU A 236 1.20 -9.20 -13.50
C LEU A 236 0.34 -8.70 -12.34
N LEU A 237 -0.50 -7.68 -12.56
CA LEU A 237 -1.44 -7.19 -11.56
C LEU A 237 -2.32 -8.31 -11.03
N ALA A 238 -2.88 -9.15 -11.92
CA ALA A 238 -3.67 -10.30 -11.53
C ALA A 238 -2.86 -11.27 -10.65
N ILE A 239 -1.62 -11.63 -11.05
CA ILE A 239 -0.73 -12.49 -10.24
C ILE A 239 -0.52 -11.89 -8.85
N TYR A 240 -0.20 -10.60 -8.78
CA TYR A 240 0.12 -9.94 -7.51
C TYR A 240 -1.10 -9.83 -6.59
N ILE A 241 -2.27 -9.48 -7.13
CA ILE A 241 -3.55 -9.49 -6.38
C ILE A 241 -3.86 -10.90 -5.88
N LEU A 242 -3.77 -11.93 -6.74
CA LEU A 242 -4.09 -13.29 -6.36
C LEU A 242 -3.10 -13.86 -5.33
N THR A 243 -1.81 -13.55 -5.46
CA THR A 243 -0.82 -13.91 -4.46
C THR A 243 -1.14 -13.26 -3.10
N ASN A 244 -1.59 -12.01 -3.11
CA ASN A 244 -1.95 -11.31 -1.89
C ASN A 244 -3.20 -11.93 -1.24
N ILE A 245 -4.28 -12.15 -2.00
CA ILE A 245 -5.53 -12.67 -1.45
C ILE A 245 -5.38 -14.12 -0.94
N VAL A 246 -4.62 -14.98 -1.63
CA VAL A 246 -4.32 -16.33 -1.16
C VAL A 246 -3.59 -16.31 0.20
N GLY A 247 -2.70 -15.34 0.41
CA GLY A 247 -2.03 -15.16 1.71
C GLY A 247 -2.87 -14.46 2.78
N ALA A 248 -3.92 -13.75 2.39
CA ALA A 248 -4.70 -12.91 3.29
C ALA A 248 -5.60 -13.74 4.23
N LEU A 249 -6.16 -14.85 3.78
CA LEU A 249 -7.04 -15.68 4.61
C LEU A 249 -6.31 -16.34 5.79
N PRO A 250 -5.14 -17.00 5.61
CA PRO A 250 -4.32 -17.48 6.72
C PRO A 250 -3.89 -16.38 7.68
N TRP A 251 -3.61 -15.17 7.15
CA TRP A 251 -3.27 -14.00 7.96
C TRP A 251 -4.46 -13.53 8.81
N ALA A 252 -5.68 -13.59 8.30
CA ALA A 252 -6.87 -13.11 8.98
C ALA A 252 -7.32 -14.01 10.16
N LEU A 253 -6.91 -15.29 10.18
CA LEU A 253 -7.36 -16.26 11.20
C LEU A 253 -7.19 -15.77 12.65
N PRO A 254 -6.03 -15.23 13.07
CA PRO A 254 -5.84 -14.77 14.45
C PRO A 254 -6.72 -13.58 14.85
N TYR A 255 -7.25 -12.84 13.87
CA TYR A 255 -8.06 -11.63 14.10
C TYR A 255 -9.56 -11.91 14.19
N GLY A 256 -9.99 -13.16 13.93
CA GLY A 256 -11.36 -13.62 14.16
C GLY A 256 -12.28 -13.54 12.93
N SER A 257 -13.56 -13.83 13.18
CA SER A 257 -14.55 -14.04 12.11
C SER A 257 -14.85 -12.79 11.27
N GLU A 258 -14.74 -11.60 11.86
CA GLU A 258 -15.02 -10.35 11.14
C GLU A 258 -13.96 -10.12 10.05
N GLU A 259 -12.66 -10.28 10.39
CA GLU A 259 -11.58 -10.10 9.43
C GLU A 259 -11.58 -11.22 8.36
N ILE A 260 -11.90 -12.46 8.75
CA ILE A 260 -12.10 -13.56 7.80
C ILE A 260 -13.21 -13.21 6.79
N ALA A 261 -14.33 -12.67 7.26
CA ALA A 261 -15.44 -12.27 6.38
C ALA A 261 -15.05 -11.16 5.41
N VAL A 262 -14.22 -10.19 5.84
CA VAL A 262 -13.65 -9.14 4.97
C VAL A 262 -12.84 -9.77 3.84
N MET A 263 -11.95 -10.73 4.16
CA MET A 263 -11.13 -11.39 3.14
C MET A 263 -11.96 -12.27 2.19
N GLN A 264 -12.99 -12.96 2.71
CA GLN A 264 -13.92 -13.75 1.89
C GLN A 264 -14.70 -12.86 0.92
N ASN A 265 -15.20 -11.71 1.38
CA ASN A 265 -15.89 -10.76 0.51
C ASN A 265 -14.95 -10.20 -0.57
N GLN A 266 -13.73 -9.82 -0.20
CA GLN A 266 -12.75 -9.33 -1.17
C GLN A 266 -12.39 -10.38 -2.22
N ALA A 267 -12.24 -11.65 -1.83
CA ALA A 267 -11.99 -12.76 -2.77
C ALA A 267 -13.13 -12.92 -3.78
N LYS A 268 -14.39 -12.81 -3.32
CA LYS A 268 -15.56 -12.84 -4.19
C LYS A 268 -15.58 -11.67 -5.18
N GLU A 269 -15.35 -10.46 -4.71
CA GLU A 269 -15.28 -9.27 -5.58
C GLU A 269 -14.16 -9.38 -6.63
N ILE A 270 -13.00 -9.94 -6.27
CA ILE A 270 -11.91 -10.19 -7.23
C ILE A 270 -12.37 -11.13 -8.33
N LEU A 271 -13.05 -12.24 -8.01
CA LEU A 271 -13.61 -13.15 -9.02
C LEU A 271 -14.62 -12.45 -9.92
N GLU A 272 -15.51 -11.63 -9.34
CA GLU A 272 -16.48 -10.84 -10.12
C GLU A 272 -15.77 -9.84 -11.05
N TRP A 273 -14.76 -9.12 -10.58
CA TRP A 273 -14.02 -8.14 -11.37
C TRP A 273 -13.22 -8.74 -12.53
N TYR A 274 -12.75 -9.96 -12.38
CA TYR A 274 -11.97 -10.67 -13.38
C TYR A 274 -12.78 -11.76 -14.14
N GLU A 275 -14.12 -11.81 -13.93
CA GLU A 275 -15.00 -12.83 -14.51
C GLU A 275 -14.42 -14.26 -14.35
N ASP A 276 -14.21 -14.68 -13.12
CA ASP A 276 -13.56 -15.95 -12.78
C ASP A 276 -12.18 -16.14 -13.45
N MET A 277 -11.41 -15.04 -13.58
CA MET A 277 -10.09 -14.97 -14.23
C MET A 277 -10.11 -15.21 -15.75
N SER A 278 -11.25 -15.05 -16.40
CA SER A 278 -11.38 -15.08 -17.87
C SER A 278 -10.96 -13.74 -18.51
N GLN A 279 -10.99 -12.64 -17.76
CA GLN A 279 -10.50 -11.33 -18.17
C GLN A 279 -9.22 -10.97 -17.43
N ILE A 280 -8.31 -10.24 -18.10
CA ILE A 280 -7.05 -9.77 -17.50
C ILE A 280 -7.13 -8.31 -17.00
N ILE A 281 -8.09 -7.53 -17.53
CA ILE A 281 -8.36 -6.15 -17.08
C ILE A 281 -9.59 -6.21 -16.17
N PRO A 282 -9.47 -5.80 -14.91
CA PRO A 282 -10.60 -5.88 -13.98
C PRO A 282 -11.70 -4.86 -14.36
N SER A 283 -12.95 -5.25 -14.19
CA SER A 283 -14.13 -4.47 -14.61
C SER A 283 -14.27 -3.10 -13.90
N TRP A 284 -13.60 -2.93 -12.74
CA TRP A 284 -13.59 -1.62 -12.07
C TRP A 284 -12.67 -0.60 -12.73
N TYR A 285 -11.75 -1.01 -13.62
CA TYR A 285 -10.87 -0.07 -14.31
C TYR A 285 -11.64 0.70 -15.38
N LEU A 286 -11.71 2.01 -15.20
CA LEU A 286 -12.43 2.94 -16.07
C LEU A 286 -11.48 3.47 -17.14
N ASN A 287 -11.44 2.80 -18.29
CA ASN A 287 -10.65 3.29 -19.42
C ASN A 287 -11.27 4.56 -20.02
N LYS A 288 -10.57 5.69 -19.96
CA LYS A 288 -11.01 6.95 -20.59
C LYS A 288 -11.34 6.84 -22.08
N LYS A 289 -10.69 5.89 -22.79
CA LYS A 289 -10.88 5.70 -24.24
C LYS A 289 -12.21 5.06 -24.61
N THR A 290 -12.92 4.47 -23.65
CA THR A 290 -14.23 3.82 -23.87
C THR A 290 -15.40 4.61 -23.27
N ALA A 291 -15.16 5.78 -22.69
CA ALA A 291 -16.16 6.62 -22.08
C ALA A 291 -16.60 7.82 -22.97
N GLU A 292 -16.20 7.82 -24.25
CA GLU A 292 -16.73 8.72 -25.30
C GLU A 292 -17.82 7.95 -26.13
#